data_18b6c5df7f3b546ac29fb68353b67a34
#
_entry.id   18b6c5df7f3b546ac29fb68353b67a34
#
_cell.length_a   1.000
_cell.length_b   1.000
_cell.length_c   1.000
_cell.angle_alpha   90.00
_cell.angle_beta   90.00
_cell.angle_gamma   90.00
#
_symmetry.space_group_name_H-M   'P 1'
#
loop_
_entity.id
_entity.type
_entity.pdbx_description
1 polymer ?
#
loop_
_entity_poly.entity_id
_entity_poly.type
_entity_poly.pdbx_seq_one_letter_code
_entity_poly.pdbx_strand_id
1 'polypeptide(L)'
;MNITTIILINGLWISALSWELWTQHYTDKGYRVIASDWPGREGGIDQLRLNPSNFASLGLADVVDHYEQVIRELETPPIIIGHSFGGLVTQILLDRGWGAAGVALAPAPVKGVGRLPLSSWKITLSALGNPFNKRETTSLSPKQFHETFANTLTRTQADSAFARYALPGPNRVLLQTMLANFARHAATTVNVRNDTRASLLLVAGGKDRFAPPSLVRANFDLYREAKAETDFKEFQEQSNFTFLQQTKIADYVLGWALCRSNGSKLTAFPNQTDAWSVQLSA
;
A
#
# COMPACT_ATOMS: atom_id res chain seq x y z
N MET A 1 -6.75 -23.90 0.94
CA MET A 1 -5.38 -23.77 1.47
C MET A 1 -5.46 -23.08 2.82
N ASN A 2 -4.70 -23.54 3.80
CA ASN A 2 -4.66 -22.86 5.10
C ASN A 2 -3.63 -21.74 5.01
N ILE A 3 -4.07 -20.48 4.92
CA ILE A 3 -3.16 -19.33 4.84
C ILE A 3 -2.65 -19.04 6.23
N THR A 4 -1.34 -19.06 6.39
CA THR A 4 -0.68 -18.85 7.67
C THR A 4 0.14 -17.57 7.73
N THR A 5 0.46 -16.98 6.57
CA THR A 5 1.36 -15.83 6.47
C THR A 5 0.70 -14.62 5.82
N ILE A 6 0.93 -13.46 6.42
CA ILE A 6 0.51 -12.14 5.92
C ILE A 6 1.77 -11.29 5.71
N ILE A 7 1.92 -10.68 4.53
CA ILE A 7 2.99 -9.72 4.24
C ILE A 7 2.40 -8.32 4.23
N LEU A 8 3.03 -7.40 4.97
CA LEU A 8 2.65 -6.00 5.07
C LEU A 8 3.72 -5.12 4.40
N ILE A 9 3.33 -4.39 3.35
CA ILE A 9 4.25 -3.56 2.55
C ILE A 9 3.94 -2.08 2.79
N ASN A 10 4.89 -1.35 3.38
CA ASN A 10 4.75 0.06 3.72
C ASN A 10 4.87 0.99 2.49
N GLY A 11 4.40 2.22 2.68
CA GLY A 11 4.53 3.29 1.68
C GLY A 11 5.92 3.91 1.63
N LEU A 12 6.09 4.87 0.70
CA LEU A 12 7.38 5.48 0.38
C LEU A 12 8.02 6.22 1.56
N TRP A 13 7.25 7.06 2.27
CA TRP A 13 7.73 8.00 3.29
C TRP A 13 7.55 7.53 4.73
N ILE A 14 7.24 6.27 4.93
CA ILE A 14 7.05 5.66 6.25
C ILE A 14 7.79 4.34 6.33
N SER A 15 8.22 3.98 7.54
CA SER A 15 8.87 2.69 7.82
C SER A 15 7.86 1.55 7.99
N ALA A 16 8.36 0.31 7.99
CA ALA A 16 7.55 -0.87 8.31
C ALA A 16 6.97 -0.82 9.73
N LEU A 17 7.58 -0.05 10.65
CA LEU A 17 7.03 0.17 12.00
C LEU A 17 5.61 0.76 11.97
N SER A 18 5.23 1.44 10.89
CA SER A 18 3.86 1.94 10.71
C SER A 18 2.78 0.85 10.72
N TRP A 19 3.16 -0.40 10.52
CA TRP A 19 2.30 -1.56 10.59
C TRP A 19 2.20 -2.20 12.00
N GLU A 20 2.84 -1.63 13.04
CA GLU A 20 2.94 -2.26 14.36
C GLU A 20 1.58 -2.70 14.93
N LEU A 21 0.53 -1.85 14.76
CA LEU A 21 -0.82 -2.17 15.23
C LEU A 21 -1.43 -3.37 14.48
N TRP A 22 -1.29 -3.41 13.16
CA TRP A 22 -1.80 -4.51 12.35
C TRP A 22 -0.98 -5.79 12.56
N THR A 23 0.33 -5.65 12.72
CA THR A 23 1.23 -6.78 13.02
C THR A 23 0.80 -7.46 14.32
N GLN A 24 0.63 -6.69 15.40
CA GLN A 24 0.17 -7.23 16.67
C GLN A 24 -1.22 -7.88 16.52
N HIS A 25 -2.16 -7.16 15.90
CA HIS A 25 -3.54 -7.61 15.73
C HIS A 25 -3.65 -8.94 14.97
N TYR A 26 -2.86 -9.13 13.90
CA TYR A 26 -2.86 -10.37 13.14
C TYR A 26 -2.06 -11.49 13.83
N THR A 27 -0.99 -11.15 14.53
CA THR A 27 -0.23 -12.10 15.34
C THR A 27 -1.10 -12.67 16.47
N ASP A 28 -1.89 -11.84 17.14
CA ASP A 28 -2.83 -12.28 18.18
C ASP A 28 -3.93 -13.22 17.63
N LYS A 29 -4.19 -13.16 16.32
CA LYS A 29 -5.10 -14.09 15.62
C LYS A 29 -4.39 -15.36 15.11
N GLY A 30 -3.11 -15.54 15.40
CA GLY A 30 -2.33 -16.72 15.06
C GLY A 30 -1.67 -16.70 13.67
N TYR A 31 -1.64 -15.54 12.98
CA TYR A 31 -0.95 -15.43 11.70
C TYR A 31 0.56 -15.12 11.90
N ARG A 32 1.39 -15.70 11.04
CA ARG A 32 2.75 -15.23 10.84
C ARG A 32 2.70 -13.91 10.06
N VAL A 33 3.17 -12.81 10.63
CA VAL A 33 3.19 -11.50 9.99
C VAL A 33 4.61 -11.10 9.62
N ILE A 34 4.82 -10.72 8.38
CA ILE A 34 6.09 -10.21 7.86
C ILE A 34 5.87 -8.75 7.45
N ALA A 35 6.41 -7.82 8.25
CA ALA A 35 6.42 -6.40 7.98
C ALA A 35 7.88 -5.95 7.89
N SER A 36 8.52 -6.20 6.75
CA SER A 36 9.89 -5.76 6.49
C SER A 36 9.92 -4.39 5.82
N ASP A 37 10.95 -3.60 6.08
CA ASP A 37 11.18 -2.36 5.34
C ASP A 37 11.68 -2.64 3.91
N TRP A 38 11.73 -1.60 3.11
CA TRP A 38 12.32 -1.63 1.77
C TRP A 38 13.84 -1.89 1.87
N PRO A 39 14.47 -2.43 0.83
CA PRO A 39 15.91 -2.72 0.83
C PRO A 39 16.74 -1.49 1.23
N GLY A 40 17.81 -1.71 1.98
CA GLY A 40 18.71 -0.64 2.44
C GLY A 40 18.16 0.22 3.57
N ARG A 41 16.99 -0.14 4.13
CA ARG A 41 16.37 0.55 5.27
C ARG A 41 16.49 -0.25 6.58
N GLU A 42 17.58 -0.96 6.72
CA GLU A 42 17.90 -1.69 7.95
C GLU A 42 18.42 -0.72 9.01
N GLY A 43 17.87 -0.77 10.22
CA GLY A 43 18.31 0.03 11.36
C GLY A 43 17.24 0.91 11.99
N GLY A 44 17.65 1.75 12.92
CA GLY A 44 16.76 2.66 13.64
C GLY A 44 16.32 3.86 12.78
N ILE A 45 15.10 4.36 12.99
CA ILE A 45 14.51 5.46 12.22
C ILE A 45 15.42 6.71 12.20
N ASP A 46 15.99 7.08 13.33
CA ASP A 46 16.86 8.28 13.40
C ASP A 46 18.15 8.11 12.60
N GLN A 47 18.72 6.90 12.61
CA GLN A 47 19.89 6.58 11.80
C GLN A 47 19.58 6.62 10.30
N LEU A 48 18.43 6.10 9.89
CA LEU A 48 17.97 6.13 8.50
C LEU A 48 17.67 7.55 8.01
N ARG A 49 17.17 8.41 8.88
CA ARG A 49 16.97 9.84 8.58
C ARG A 49 18.28 10.58 8.35
N LEU A 50 19.30 10.28 9.16
CA LEU A 50 20.62 10.90 9.06
C LEU A 50 21.43 10.40 7.86
N ASN A 51 21.27 9.11 7.51
CA ASN A 51 22.04 8.44 6.46
C ASN A 51 21.15 7.72 5.43
N PRO A 52 20.41 8.46 4.59
CA PRO A 52 19.51 7.84 3.61
C PRO A 52 20.22 7.31 2.36
N SER A 53 21.55 7.39 2.27
CA SER A 53 22.34 7.04 1.08
C SER A 53 22.15 5.58 0.63
N ASN A 54 21.96 4.65 1.56
CA ASN A 54 21.83 3.22 1.27
C ASN A 54 20.59 2.88 0.41
N PHE A 55 19.55 3.68 0.52
CA PHE A 55 18.30 3.48 -0.24
C PHE A 55 17.96 4.63 -1.20
N ALA A 56 18.82 5.65 -1.32
CA ALA A 56 18.55 6.83 -2.15
C ALA A 56 18.41 6.51 -3.65
N SER A 57 19.10 5.48 -4.13
CA SER A 57 19.08 5.05 -5.54
C SER A 57 18.01 4.03 -5.88
N LEU A 58 17.24 3.54 -4.90
CA LEU A 58 16.22 2.53 -5.12
C LEU A 58 15.20 2.97 -6.16
N GLY A 59 14.87 2.04 -7.07
CA GLY A 59 13.71 2.13 -7.94
C GLY A 59 12.60 1.18 -7.52
N LEU A 60 11.45 1.30 -8.16
CA LEU A 60 10.30 0.45 -7.84
C LEU A 60 10.58 -1.04 -8.08
N ALA A 61 11.36 -1.37 -9.12
CA ALA A 61 11.74 -2.76 -9.41
C ALA A 61 12.53 -3.39 -8.25
N ASP A 62 13.49 -2.64 -7.68
CA ASP A 62 14.31 -3.13 -6.57
C ASP A 62 13.44 -3.49 -5.35
N VAL A 63 12.38 -2.69 -5.10
CA VAL A 63 11.42 -2.96 -4.02
C VAL A 63 10.56 -4.19 -4.33
N VAL A 64 10.06 -4.31 -5.55
CA VAL A 64 9.25 -5.48 -5.96
C VAL A 64 10.07 -6.75 -5.87
N ASP A 65 11.29 -6.75 -6.38
CA ASP A 65 12.18 -7.92 -6.41
C ASP A 65 12.57 -8.36 -5.00
N HIS A 66 12.75 -7.41 -4.05
CA HIS A 66 12.95 -7.72 -2.63
C HIS A 66 11.78 -8.49 -2.04
N TYR A 67 10.54 -8.01 -2.21
CA TYR A 67 9.37 -8.72 -1.67
C TYR A 67 9.09 -10.02 -2.41
N GLU A 68 9.41 -10.11 -3.68
CA GLU A 68 9.37 -11.38 -4.43
C GLU A 68 10.31 -12.42 -3.82
N GLN A 69 11.53 -12.04 -3.42
CA GLN A 69 12.46 -12.93 -2.71
C GLN A 69 11.91 -13.37 -1.36
N VAL A 70 11.35 -12.45 -0.57
CA VAL A 70 10.71 -12.78 0.72
C VAL A 70 9.56 -13.79 0.52
N ILE A 71 8.76 -13.64 -0.54
CA ILE A 71 7.65 -14.56 -0.82
C ILE A 71 8.16 -15.94 -1.27
N ARG A 72 9.23 -16.01 -2.04
CA ARG A 72 9.83 -17.28 -2.52
C ARG A 72 10.30 -18.18 -1.39
N GLU A 73 10.64 -17.62 -0.23
CA GLU A 73 11.06 -18.36 0.95
C GLU A 73 9.89 -18.97 1.75
N LEU A 74 8.63 -18.67 1.35
CA LEU A 74 7.44 -19.18 2.03
C LEU A 74 6.97 -20.50 1.41
N GLU A 75 6.55 -21.44 2.26
CA GLU A 75 6.00 -22.73 1.83
C GLU A 75 4.61 -22.58 1.15
N THR A 76 3.86 -21.56 1.52
CA THR A 76 2.51 -21.32 1.00
C THR A 76 2.35 -19.86 0.57
N PRO A 77 1.54 -19.58 -0.47
CA PRO A 77 1.27 -18.21 -0.90
C PRO A 77 0.65 -17.37 0.23
N PRO A 78 1.21 -16.18 0.55
CA PRO A 78 0.72 -15.32 1.60
C PRO A 78 -0.46 -14.46 1.14
N ILE A 79 -1.19 -13.85 2.10
CA ILE A 79 -1.96 -12.64 1.84
C ILE A 79 -0.97 -11.46 1.78
N ILE A 80 -1.06 -10.63 0.74
CA ILE A 80 -0.20 -9.45 0.56
C ILE A 80 -1.04 -8.19 0.77
N ILE A 81 -0.67 -7.37 1.76
CA ILE A 81 -1.36 -6.12 2.07
C ILE A 81 -0.37 -4.97 1.94
N GLY A 82 -0.61 -4.07 1.01
CA GLY A 82 0.25 -2.92 0.79
C GLY A 82 -0.45 -1.59 0.98
N HIS A 83 0.26 -0.62 1.53
CA HIS A 83 -0.22 0.74 1.73
C HIS A 83 0.50 1.71 0.78
N SER A 84 -0.24 2.60 0.13
CA SER A 84 0.30 3.62 -0.77
C SER A 84 1.19 3.02 -1.87
N PHE A 85 2.49 3.31 -1.92
CA PHE A 85 3.43 2.65 -2.85
C PHE A 85 3.53 1.14 -2.60
N GLY A 86 3.37 0.67 -1.35
CA GLY A 86 3.23 -0.76 -1.04
C GLY A 86 2.01 -1.38 -1.71
N GLY A 87 0.91 -0.62 -1.86
CA GLY A 87 -0.27 -1.06 -2.61
C GLY A 87 -0.04 -1.18 -4.13
N LEU A 88 0.85 -0.36 -4.70
CA LEU A 88 1.33 -0.53 -6.07
C LEU A 88 2.20 -1.79 -6.20
N VAL A 89 3.13 -2.00 -5.26
CA VAL A 89 3.96 -3.22 -5.21
C VAL A 89 3.08 -4.46 -5.09
N THR A 90 2.04 -4.44 -4.27
CA THR A 90 1.06 -5.54 -4.16
C THR A 90 0.43 -5.87 -5.53
N GLN A 91 -0.01 -4.87 -6.28
CA GLN A 91 -0.61 -5.08 -7.61
C GLN A 91 0.39 -5.72 -8.59
N ILE A 92 1.66 -5.29 -8.57
CA ILE A 92 2.72 -5.85 -9.40
C ILE A 92 3.04 -7.30 -9.00
N LEU A 93 3.12 -7.60 -7.71
CA LEU A 93 3.37 -8.95 -7.21
C LEU A 93 2.24 -9.91 -7.61
N LEU A 94 0.97 -9.50 -7.51
CA LEU A 94 -0.16 -10.30 -7.97
C LEU A 94 -0.10 -10.58 -9.48
N ASP A 95 0.26 -9.58 -10.29
CA ASP A 95 0.42 -9.74 -11.72
C ASP A 95 1.55 -10.73 -12.08
N ARG A 96 2.59 -10.79 -11.25
CA ARG A 96 3.68 -11.79 -11.36
C ARG A 96 3.29 -13.18 -10.84
N GLY A 97 2.05 -13.37 -10.35
CA GLY A 97 1.54 -14.66 -9.85
C GLY A 97 1.84 -14.93 -8.38
N TRP A 98 2.27 -13.93 -7.61
CA TRP A 98 2.56 -14.07 -6.17
C TRP A 98 1.33 -13.75 -5.31
N GLY A 99 1.21 -14.48 -4.19
CA GLY A 99 0.16 -14.27 -3.19
C GLY A 99 -1.11 -15.09 -3.43
N ALA A 100 -1.86 -15.33 -2.36
CA ALA A 100 -3.16 -15.99 -2.37
C ALA A 100 -4.32 -14.98 -2.51
N ALA A 101 -4.11 -13.77 -2.04
CA ALA A 101 -4.97 -12.60 -2.23
C ALA A 101 -4.14 -11.33 -2.00
N GLY A 102 -4.53 -10.22 -2.60
CA GLY A 102 -3.86 -8.94 -2.41
C GLY A 102 -4.81 -7.82 -2.01
N VAL A 103 -4.35 -6.94 -1.14
CA VAL A 103 -5.08 -5.73 -0.72
C VAL A 103 -4.18 -4.52 -0.89
N ALA A 104 -4.68 -3.52 -1.61
CA ALA A 104 -3.98 -2.27 -1.86
C ALA A 104 -4.74 -1.10 -1.18
N LEU A 105 -4.21 -0.65 -0.03
CA LEU A 105 -4.77 0.46 0.74
C LEU A 105 -4.25 1.79 0.19
N ALA A 106 -5.14 2.66 -0.25
CA ALA A 106 -4.80 3.97 -0.82
C ALA A 106 -3.62 3.91 -1.82
N PRO A 107 -3.63 2.98 -2.81
CA PRO A 107 -2.46 2.67 -3.61
C PRO A 107 -1.99 3.84 -4.46
N ALA A 108 -0.67 3.94 -4.65
CA ALA A 108 -0.12 4.69 -5.75
C ALA A 108 -0.57 4.05 -7.09
N PRO A 109 -0.81 4.85 -8.14
CA PRO A 109 -1.46 4.38 -9.36
C PRO A 109 -0.52 3.51 -10.22
N VAL A 110 -1.10 2.49 -10.87
CA VAL A 110 -0.44 1.78 -11.95
C VAL A 110 -0.40 2.63 -13.22
N LYS A 111 0.46 2.28 -14.18
CA LYS A 111 0.45 2.89 -15.51
C LYS A 111 -0.93 2.73 -16.17
N GLY A 112 -1.43 3.78 -16.81
CA GLY A 112 -2.73 3.80 -17.46
C GLY A 112 -3.83 4.47 -16.62
N VAL A 113 -3.64 4.65 -15.33
CA VAL A 113 -4.48 5.56 -14.54
C VAL A 113 -4.31 6.97 -15.10
N GLY A 114 -5.41 7.59 -15.45
CA GLY A 114 -5.43 8.88 -16.14
C GLY A 114 -4.68 10.01 -15.42
N ARG A 115 -5.21 11.21 -15.40
CA ARG A 115 -4.50 12.35 -14.78
C ARG A 115 -4.44 12.19 -13.25
N LEU A 116 -3.22 12.27 -12.71
CA LEU A 116 -3.04 12.47 -11.27
C LEU A 116 -3.74 13.75 -10.84
N PRO A 117 -4.46 13.77 -9.71
CA PRO A 117 -5.06 15.00 -9.17
C PRO A 117 -4.00 16.09 -8.97
N LEU A 118 -4.40 17.35 -9.21
CA LEU A 118 -3.48 18.49 -9.04
C LEU A 118 -2.91 18.58 -7.61
N SER A 119 -3.67 18.12 -6.61
CA SER A 119 -3.20 18.02 -5.23
C SER A 119 -2.01 17.08 -5.11
N SER A 120 -2.11 15.85 -5.65
CA SER A 120 -1.03 14.86 -5.64
C SER A 120 0.22 15.37 -6.38
N TRP A 121 0.04 16.07 -7.51
CA TRP A 121 1.13 16.72 -8.25
C TRP A 121 1.84 17.79 -7.41
N LYS A 122 1.09 18.72 -6.81
CA LYS A 122 1.65 19.79 -5.97
C LYS A 122 2.46 19.22 -4.82
N ILE A 123 1.94 18.22 -4.14
CA ILE A 123 2.60 17.59 -2.99
C ILE A 123 3.89 16.91 -3.45
N THR A 124 3.84 16.12 -4.51
CA THR A 124 4.99 15.40 -5.04
C THR A 124 6.08 16.38 -5.52
N LEU A 125 5.70 17.44 -6.25
CA LEU A 125 6.67 18.45 -6.69
C LEU A 125 7.26 19.26 -5.52
N SER A 126 6.45 19.61 -4.52
CA SER A 126 6.96 20.33 -3.33
C SER A 126 7.89 19.47 -2.50
N ALA A 127 7.73 18.16 -2.54
CA ALA A 127 8.60 17.20 -1.86
C ALA A 127 9.90 16.94 -2.62
N LEU A 128 9.89 16.95 -3.96
CA LEU A 128 11.04 16.55 -4.79
C LEU A 128 12.25 17.51 -4.73
N GLY A 129 12.09 18.76 -4.26
CA GLY A 129 13.18 19.76 -4.27
C GLY A 129 13.80 19.91 -5.66
N ASN A 130 14.74 19.05 -6.02
CA ASN A 130 15.31 18.96 -7.37
C ASN A 130 14.78 17.70 -8.10
N PRO A 131 13.82 17.85 -9.05
CA PRO A 131 13.23 16.70 -9.74
C PRO A 131 14.19 15.94 -10.65
N PHE A 132 15.36 16.49 -10.95
CA PHE A 132 16.35 15.85 -11.83
C PHE A 132 17.32 14.94 -11.07
N ASN A 133 17.37 15.03 -9.73
CA ASN A 133 18.26 14.18 -8.94
C ASN A 133 17.63 12.87 -8.52
N LYS A 134 17.80 11.84 -9.39
CA LYS A 134 17.27 10.50 -9.17
C LYS A 134 17.99 9.69 -8.08
N ARG A 135 19.10 10.20 -7.56
CA ARG A 135 19.93 9.52 -6.55
C ARG A 135 19.80 10.15 -5.17
N GLU A 136 18.82 11.01 -5.01
CA GLU A 136 18.52 11.65 -3.71
C GLU A 136 17.25 11.09 -3.11
N THR A 137 17.04 11.43 -1.87
CA THR A 137 15.81 11.16 -1.15
C THR A 137 15.04 12.45 -0.89
N THR A 138 13.75 12.30 -0.75
CA THR A 138 12.80 13.36 -0.40
C THR A 138 12.16 13.06 0.94
N SER A 139 12.10 14.05 1.80
CA SER A 139 11.40 14.00 3.08
C SER A 139 10.20 14.93 3.07
N LEU A 140 9.12 14.50 3.69
CA LEU A 140 8.02 15.40 4.04
C LEU A 140 8.39 16.18 5.29
N SER A 141 7.99 17.44 5.37
CA SER A 141 7.95 18.15 6.65
C SER A 141 6.79 17.67 7.52
N PRO A 142 6.82 17.86 8.86
CA PRO A 142 5.68 17.52 9.73
C PRO A 142 4.37 18.16 9.28
N LYS A 143 4.43 19.41 8.78
CA LYS A 143 3.27 20.11 8.23
C LYS A 143 2.71 19.41 6.98
N GLN A 144 3.59 19.06 6.02
CA GLN A 144 3.18 18.35 4.80
C GLN A 144 2.60 16.97 5.12
N PHE A 145 3.20 16.23 6.05
CA PHE A 145 2.71 14.94 6.50
C PHE A 145 1.29 15.07 7.07
N HIS A 146 1.07 16.03 7.99
CA HIS A 146 -0.26 16.28 8.55
C HIS A 146 -1.28 16.67 7.45
N GLU A 147 -0.98 17.69 6.65
CA GLU A 147 -1.93 18.24 5.67
C GLU A 147 -2.29 17.26 4.55
N THR A 148 -1.43 16.27 4.28
CA THR A 148 -1.50 15.40 3.11
C THR A 148 -1.92 13.97 3.46
N PHE A 149 -1.21 13.38 4.41
CA PHE A 149 -1.35 11.95 4.75
C PHE A 149 -2.22 11.72 5.97
N ALA A 150 -2.06 12.56 6.98
CA ALA A 150 -2.69 12.40 8.30
C ALA A 150 -3.72 13.51 8.59
N ASN A 151 -4.37 14.01 7.55
CA ASN A 151 -5.23 15.21 7.63
C ASN A 151 -6.54 15.01 8.43
N THR A 152 -6.84 13.81 8.86
CA THR A 152 -7.95 13.51 9.78
C THR A 152 -7.51 13.37 11.25
N LEU A 153 -6.20 13.41 11.52
CA LEU A 153 -5.65 13.44 12.86
C LEU A 153 -5.58 14.89 13.40
N THR A 154 -5.54 15.04 14.72
CA THR A 154 -5.12 16.30 15.32
C THR A 154 -3.65 16.58 15.01
N ARG A 155 -3.23 17.84 15.10
CA ARG A 155 -1.83 18.21 14.87
C ARG A 155 -0.86 17.43 15.75
N THR A 156 -1.16 17.30 17.05
CA THR A 156 -0.33 16.56 18.00
C THR A 156 -0.21 15.09 17.64
N GLN A 157 -1.31 14.44 17.25
CA GLN A 157 -1.31 13.05 16.82
C GLN A 157 -0.48 12.87 15.53
N ALA A 158 -0.62 13.78 14.57
CA ALA A 158 0.13 13.73 13.33
C ALA A 158 1.64 13.95 13.56
N ASP A 159 2.02 14.87 14.44
CA ASP A 159 3.42 15.13 14.80
C ASP A 159 4.04 13.91 15.51
N SER A 160 3.30 13.24 16.39
CA SER A 160 3.73 11.99 17.03
C SER A 160 3.89 10.85 16.01
N ALA A 161 2.94 10.70 15.08
CA ALA A 161 3.03 9.71 14.01
C ALA A 161 4.21 10.00 13.08
N PHE A 162 4.42 11.26 12.72
CA PHE A 162 5.57 11.68 11.92
C PHE A 162 6.89 11.35 12.62
N ALA A 163 7.02 11.70 13.89
CA ALA A 163 8.23 11.42 14.67
C ALA A 163 8.52 9.91 14.75
N ARG A 164 7.47 9.08 14.84
CA ARG A 164 7.62 7.63 15.00
C ARG A 164 7.86 6.88 13.69
N TYR A 165 7.26 7.31 12.57
CA TYR A 165 7.20 6.45 11.38
C TYR A 165 7.82 7.06 10.13
N ALA A 166 7.94 8.40 10.03
CA ALA A 166 8.35 9.03 8.79
C ALA A 166 9.82 8.79 8.45
N LEU A 167 10.09 8.45 7.20
CA LEU A 167 11.42 8.28 6.62
C LEU A 167 11.56 9.06 5.31
N PRO A 168 12.78 9.40 4.90
CA PRO A 168 13.03 9.84 3.53
C PRO A 168 12.64 8.76 2.52
N GLY A 169 12.13 9.18 1.36
CA GLY A 169 11.79 8.28 0.25
C GLY A 169 12.70 8.51 -0.97
N PRO A 170 13.09 7.46 -1.71
CA PRO A 170 13.91 7.62 -2.91
C PRO A 170 13.16 8.37 -4.01
N ASN A 171 13.76 9.42 -4.55
CA ASN A 171 13.21 10.25 -5.62
C ASN A 171 12.90 9.45 -6.88
N ARG A 172 13.70 8.44 -7.16
CA ARG A 172 13.54 7.59 -8.34
C ARG A 172 12.17 6.92 -8.40
N VAL A 173 11.68 6.41 -7.26
CA VAL A 173 10.35 5.76 -7.18
C VAL A 173 9.23 6.76 -7.48
N LEU A 174 9.31 7.98 -6.92
CA LEU A 174 8.36 9.05 -7.23
C LEU A 174 8.35 9.40 -8.72
N LEU A 175 9.52 9.64 -9.30
CA LEU A 175 9.66 10.00 -10.70
C LEU A 175 9.17 8.90 -11.63
N GLN A 176 9.46 7.64 -11.32
CA GLN A 176 8.95 6.49 -12.07
C GLN A 176 7.43 6.44 -12.10
N THR A 177 6.78 6.78 -10.98
CA THR A 177 5.31 6.81 -10.90
C THR A 177 4.72 8.03 -11.60
N MET A 178 5.29 9.21 -11.40
CA MET A 178 4.82 10.44 -12.04
C MET A 178 4.91 10.38 -13.56
N LEU A 179 5.99 9.83 -14.09
CA LEU A 179 6.27 9.78 -15.52
C LEU A 179 5.78 8.48 -16.19
N ALA A 180 5.07 7.61 -15.44
CA ALA A 180 4.69 6.29 -15.90
C ALA A 180 3.92 6.30 -17.23
N ASN A 181 2.98 7.22 -17.39
CA ASN A 181 2.14 7.30 -18.58
C ASN A 181 2.89 7.81 -19.83
N PHE A 182 4.05 8.42 -19.63
CA PHE A 182 4.92 8.91 -20.72
C PHE A 182 6.03 7.93 -21.06
N ALA A 183 6.33 6.96 -20.18
CA ALA A 183 7.38 5.98 -20.37
C ALA A 183 6.84 4.76 -21.12
N ARG A 184 7.55 4.33 -22.17
CA ARG A 184 7.19 3.10 -22.92
C ARG A 184 7.22 1.87 -22.00
N HIS A 185 8.28 1.73 -21.21
CA HIS A 185 8.48 0.66 -20.23
C HIS A 185 8.49 1.28 -18.82
N ALA A 186 7.30 1.50 -18.24
CA ALA A 186 7.19 2.05 -16.91
C ALA A 186 7.31 0.96 -15.84
N ALA A 187 8.03 1.24 -14.77
CA ALA A 187 8.17 0.33 -13.64
C ALA A 187 6.83 0.04 -12.92
N THR A 188 5.82 0.90 -13.12
CA THR A 188 4.46 0.77 -12.58
C THR A 188 3.52 -0.01 -13.51
N THR A 189 4.04 -0.63 -14.59
CA THR A 189 3.21 -1.41 -15.52
C THR A 189 2.70 -2.67 -14.85
N VAL A 190 1.40 -2.89 -14.94
CA VAL A 190 0.70 -4.11 -14.51
C VAL A 190 -0.16 -4.58 -15.68
N ASN A 191 -0.18 -5.88 -15.95
CA ASN A 191 -1.15 -6.45 -16.87
C ASN A 191 -2.53 -6.50 -16.20
N VAL A 192 -3.29 -5.44 -16.35
CA VAL A 192 -4.62 -5.30 -15.74
C VAL A 192 -5.66 -6.30 -16.28
N ARG A 193 -5.33 -7.02 -17.37
CA ARG A 193 -6.14 -8.10 -17.97
C ARG A 193 -5.62 -9.49 -17.60
N ASN A 194 -4.76 -9.61 -16.62
CA ASN A 194 -4.27 -10.91 -16.15
C ASN A 194 -5.41 -11.69 -15.46
N ASP A 195 -5.93 -12.70 -16.14
CA ASP A 195 -7.04 -13.54 -15.69
C ASP A 195 -6.64 -14.58 -14.65
N THR A 196 -5.33 -14.81 -14.47
CA THR A 196 -4.79 -15.88 -13.60
C THR A 196 -4.25 -15.39 -12.27
N ARG A 197 -4.17 -14.06 -12.05
CA ARG A 197 -3.71 -13.50 -10.78
C ARG A 197 -4.69 -13.79 -9.65
N ALA A 198 -4.21 -13.78 -8.43
CA ALA A 198 -5.07 -13.83 -7.25
C ALA A 198 -6.00 -12.60 -7.16
N SER A 199 -7.09 -12.73 -6.39
CA SER A 199 -8.07 -11.67 -6.17
C SER A 199 -7.43 -10.42 -5.56
N LEU A 200 -7.89 -9.24 -5.97
CA LEU A 200 -7.37 -7.92 -5.55
C LEU A 200 -8.48 -7.07 -4.93
N LEU A 201 -8.23 -6.51 -3.74
CA LEU A 201 -9.06 -5.46 -3.15
C LEU A 201 -8.34 -4.12 -3.23
N LEU A 202 -8.97 -3.15 -3.87
CA LEU A 202 -8.53 -1.75 -3.86
C LEU A 202 -9.33 -0.97 -2.82
N VAL A 203 -8.65 -0.34 -1.87
CA VAL A 203 -9.27 0.39 -0.76
C VAL A 203 -8.96 1.87 -0.85
N ALA A 204 -10.00 2.71 -0.82
CA ALA A 204 -9.88 4.16 -0.82
C ALA A 204 -10.28 4.78 0.52
N GLY A 205 -9.62 5.87 0.89
CA GLY A 205 -10.02 6.72 2.01
C GLY A 205 -10.79 7.94 1.53
N GLY A 206 -12.04 8.15 2.00
CA GLY A 206 -12.89 9.25 1.56
C GLY A 206 -12.31 10.64 1.82
N LYS A 207 -11.40 10.75 2.82
CA LYS A 207 -10.71 11.99 3.18
C LYS A 207 -9.24 12.02 2.74
N ASP A 208 -8.80 11.05 1.93
CA ASP A 208 -7.43 10.99 1.43
C ASP A 208 -7.17 12.13 0.42
N ARG A 209 -6.18 12.96 0.74
CA ARG A 209 -5.77 14.09 -0.12
C ARG A 209 -4.63 13.73 -1.07
N PHE A 210 -3.90 12.65 -0.78
CA PHE A 210 -2.79 12.19 -1.62
C PHE A 210 -3.23 11.19 -2.69
N ALA A 211 -3.97 10.15 -2.28
CA ALA A 211 -4.58 9.16 -3.16
C ALA A 211 -6.12 9.21 -3.02
N PRO A 212 -6.78 10.27 -3.52
CA PRO A 212 -8.21 10.46 -3.33
C PRO A 212 -9.03 9.32 -3.95
N PRO A 213 -10.28 9.10 -3.49
CA PRO A 213 -11.13 8.01 -3.98
C PRO A 213 -11.24 7.95 -5.50
N SER A 214 -11.27 9.10 -6.16
CA SER A 214 -11.31 9.18 -7.63
C SER A 214 -10.10 8.55 -8.31
N LEU A 215 -8.90 8.70 -7.72
CA LEU A 215 -7.68 8.08 -8.23
C LEU A 215 -7.71 6.56 -8.06
N VAL A 216 -8.09 6.09 -6.87
CA VAL A 216 -8.19 4.65 -6.57
C VAL A 216 -9.30 4.01 -7.40
N ARG A 217 -10.41 4.73 -7.63
CA ARG A 217 -11.50 4.27 -8.51
C ARG A 217 -11.02 4.15 -9.95
N ALA A 218 -10.28 5.13 -10.47
CA ALA A 218 -9.70 5.06 -11.81
C ALA A 218 -8.72 3.89 -11.95
N ASN A 219 -7.96 3.58 -10.89
CA ASN A 219 -7.11 2.38 -10.85
C ASN A 219 -7.94 1.08 -10.91
N PHE A 220 -9.01 1.01 -10.13
CA PHE A 220 -9.96 -0.11 -10.13
C PHE A 220 -10.60 -0.32 -11.51
N ASP A 221 -11.00 0.76 -12.17
CA ASP A 221 -11.69 0.72 -13.47
C ASP A 221 -10.84 0.08 -14.59
N LEU A 222 -9.49 0.10 -14.46
CA LEU A 222 -8.60 -0.58 -15.40
C LEU A 222 -8.74 -2.11 -15.38
N TYR A 223 -9.18 -2.68 -14.25
CA TYR A 223 -9.31 -4.12 -14.08
C TYR A 223 -10.66 -4.70 -14.54
N ARG A 224 -11.58 -3.88 -15.03
CA ARG A 224 -12.97 -4.29 -15.37
C ARG A 224 -13.07 -5.43 -16.39
N GLU A 225 -12.08 -5.56 -17.27
CA GLU A 225 -12.09 -6.58 -18.33
C GLU A 225 -11.40 -7.88 -17.92
N ALA A 226 -10.76 -7.93 -16.75
CA ALA A 226 -10.14 -9.15 -16.24
C ALA A 226 -11.18 -10.09 -15.65
N LYS A 227 -10.99 -11.39 -15.84
CA LYS A 227 -11.80 -12.44 -15.17
C LYS A 227 -11.39 -12.63 -13.71
N ALA A 228 -10.11 -12.34 -13.40
CA ALA A 228 -9.62 -12.34 -12.02
C ALA A 228 -10.36 -11.27 -11.22
N GLU A 229 -10.91 -11.69 -10.07
CA GLU A 229 -11.73 -10.81 -9.25
C GLU A 229 -10.98 -9.58 -8.76
N THR A 230 -11.63 -8.43 -8.88
CA THR A 230 -11.16 -7.17 -8.31
C THR A 230 -12.33 -6.50 -7.62
N ASP A 231 -12.17 -6.19 -6.34
CA ASP A 231 -13.17 -5.49 -5.55
C ASP A 231 -12.67 -4.07 -5.18
N PHE A 232 -13.61 -3.19 -4.88
CA PHE A 232 -13.33 -1.82 -4.44
C PHE A 232 -14.10 -1.54 -3.15
N LYS A 233 -13.41 -0.95 -2.16
CA LYS A 233 -14.02 -0.49 -0.91
C LYS A 233 -13.57 0.93 -0.60
N GLU A 234 -14.50 1.78 -0.21
CA GLU A 234 -14.22 3.11 0.30
C GLU A 234 -14.59 3.21 1.79
N PHE A 235 -13.66 3.75 2.58
CA PHE A 235 -13.89 4.10 3.98
C PHE A 235 -13.94 5.63 4.10
N GLN A 236 -15.13 6.18 4.26
CA GLN A 236 -15.42 7.61 4.12
C GLN A 236 -14.59 8.51 5.05
N GLU A 237 -14.31 8.06 6.27
CA GLU A 237 -13.65 8.86 7.30
C GLU A 237 -12.12 8.74 7.30
N GLN A 238 -11.53 7.90 6.42
CA GLN A 238 -10.10 7.64 6.43
C GLN A 238 -9.33 8.62 5.53
N SER A 239 -8.19 9.09 6.05
CA SER A 239 -7.10 9.68 5.25
C SER A 239 -6.07 8.62 4.86
N ASN A 240 -5.02 9.00 4.14
CA ASN A 240 -4.00 8.07 3.67
C ASN A 240 -3.39 7.25 4.81
N PHE A 241 -2.91 7.91 5.85
CA PHE A 241 -2.22 7.29 6.97
C PHE A 241 -3.14 6.56 7.96
N THR A 242 -4.39 7.04 8.15
CA THR A 242 -5.24 6.56 9.25
C THR A 242 -5.76 5.14 9.08
N PHE A 243 -5.65 4.55 7.89
CA PHE A 243 -5.87 3.10 7.71
C PHE A 243 -5.03 2.25 8.67
N LEU A 244 -3.75 2.61 8.82
CA LEU A 244 -2.77 1.86 9.62
C LEU A 244 -3.07 1.88 11.12
N GLN A 245 -3.97 2.77 11.55
CA GLN A 245 -4.38 2.95 12.94
C GLN A 245 -5.75 2.31 13.27
N GLN A 246 -6.32 1.49 12.37
CA GLN A 246 -7.68 0.98 12.50
C GLN A 246 -7.74 -0.56 12.45
N THR A 247 -7.88 -1.21 13.60
CA THR A 247 -8.03 -2.68 13.67
C THR A 247 -9.32 -3.18 13.03
N LYS A 248 -10.41 -2.39 13.06
CA LYS A 248 -11.65 -2.73 12.35
C LYS A 248 -11.46 -2.83 10.85
N ILE A 249 -10.59 -2.00 10.27
CA ILE A 249 -10.24 -2.09 8.84
C ILE A 249 -9.36 -3.31 8.61
N ALA A 250 -8.43 -3.61 9.52
CA ALA A 250 -7.63 -4.82 9.48
C ALA A 250 -8.51 -6.09 9.47
N ASP A 251 -9.56 -6.13 10.30
CA ASP A 251 -10.52 -7.23 10.32
C ASP A 251 -11.29 -7.37 9.01
N TYR A 252 -11.77 -6.25 8.45
CA TYR A 252 -12.45 -6.25 7.16
C TYR A 252 -11.55 -6.79 6.04
N VAL A 253 -10.33 -6.30 5.99
CA VAL A 253 -9.33 -6.67 4.97
C VAL A 253 -8.97 -8.15 5.08
N LEU A 254 -8.73 -8.64 6.30
CA LEU A 254 -8.43 -10.05 6.53
C LEU A 254 -9.61 -10.95 6.15
N GLY A 255 -10.83 -10.60 6.59
CA GLY A 255 -12.03 -11.37 6.26
C GLY A 255 -12.25 -11.44 4.75
N TRP A 256 -12.10 -10.31 4.03
CA TRP A 256 -12.19 -10.31 2.57
C TRP A 256 -11.14 -11.23 1.93
N ALA A 257 -9.87 -11.10 2.35
CA ALA A 257 -8.77 -11.86 1.75
C ALA A 257 -8.92 -13.37 1.97
N LEU A 258 -9.33 -13.80 3.17
CA LEU A 258 -9.57 -15.21 3.48
C LEU A 258 -10.72 -15.80 2.64
N CYS A 259 -11.79 -15.05 2.44
CA CYS A 259 -12.89 -15.48 1.61
C CYS A 259 -12.48 -15.70 0.15
N ARG A 260 -11.66 -14.78 -0.39
CA ARG A 260 -11.22 -14.83 -1.79
C ARG A 260 -10.15 -15.89 -2.04
N SER A 261 -9.28 -16.14 -1.07
CA SER A 261 -8.20 -17.13 -1.19
C SER A 261 -8.68 -18.59 -1.11
N ASN A 262 -9.80 -18.84 -0.45
CA ASN A 262 -10.35 -20.20 -0.28
C ASN A 262 -11.25 -20.65 -1.43
N GLY A 263 -11.41 -19.87 -2.49
CA GLY A 263 -12.30 -20.18 -3.61
C GLY A 263 -13.80 -20.22 -3.26
N SER A 264 -14.16 -19.74 -2.08
CA SER A 264 -15.54 -19.61 -1.65
C SER A 264 -16.20 -18.45 -2.39
N LYS A 265 -17.13 -18.76 -3.29
CA LYS A 265 -18.06 -17.77 -3.86
C LYS A 265 -18.96 -17.29 -2.73
N LEU A 266 -18.51 -16.36 -1.92
CA LEU A 266 -19.40 -15.66 -1.02
C LEU A 266 -20.30 -14.73 -1.84
N THR A 267 -21.58 -15.05 -1.85
CA THR A 267 -22.63 -14.11 -2.20
C THR A 267 -22.52 -12.90 -1.29
N ALA A 268 -22.10 -11.79 -1.88
CA ALA A 268 -22.11 -10.43 -1.33
C ALA A 268 -21.59 -10.27 0.12
N PHE A 269 -20.40 -9.71 0.27
CA PHE A 269 -20.08 -8.96 1.50
C PHE A 269 -21.15 -7.87 1.67
N PRO A 270 -21.82 -7.77 2.81
CA PRO A 270 -22.85 -6.77 3.01
C PRO A 270 -22.28 -5.37 2.81
N ASN A 271 -22.84 -4.64 1.86
CA ASN A 271 -22.71 -3.21 1.82
C ASN A 271 -23.49 -2.66 3.02
N GLN A 272 -22.87 -2.56 4.20
CA GLN A 272 -23.58 -2.01 5.34
C GLN A 272 -22.74 -1.12 6.23
N THR A 273 -23.32 0.02 6.44
CA THR A 273 -23.03 1.06 7.40
C THR A 273 -23.34 0.69 8.85
N ASP A 274 -23.80 -0.54 9.18
CA ASP A 274 -24.21 -0.89 10.55
C ASP A 274 -23.87 -2.32 10.96
N ALA A 275 -23.33 -2.42 12.19
CA ALA A 275 -23.23 -3.57 13.08
C ALA A 275 -22.60 -4.87 12.53
N TRP A 276 -21.31 -5.05 12.79
CA TRP A 276 -20.59 -6.32 12.58
C TRP A 276 -20.62 -7.17 13.87
N SER A 277 -21.42 -8.21 13.86
CA SER A 277 -21.20 -9.40 14.67
C SER A 277 -20.84 -10.55 13.73
N VAL A 278 -19.55 -10.83 13.55
CA VAL A 278 -19.11 -12.08 12.93
C VAL A 278 -19.16 -13.15 14.01
N GLN A 279 -20.17 -14.00 13.98
CA GLN A 279 -20.12 -15.29 14.66
C GLN A 279 -19.19 -16.19 13.84
N LEU A 280 -17.99 -16.40 14.36
CA LEU A 280 -17.15 -17.54 13.97
C LEU A 280 -17.81 -18.79 14.56
N SER A 281 -18.55 -19.52 13.75
CA SER A 281 -18.95 -20.87 14.10
C SER A 281 -17.76 -21.79 13.95
N ALA A 282 -17.50 -22.54 15.03
CA ALA A 282 -16.44 -23.52 15.26
C ALA A 282 -16.33 -24.61 14.19
#